data_cc2991fc114fc1a59b48baf9d9a2f512
#
_entry.id   cc2991fc114fc1a59b48baf9d9a2f512
#
_cell.length_a   1.000
_cell.length_b   1.000
_cell.length_c   1.000
_cell.angle_alpha   90.00
_cell.angle_beta   90.00
_cell.angle_gamma   90.00
#
_symmetry.space_group_name_H-M   'P 1'
#
loop_
_entity.id
_entity.type
_entity.pdbx_description
1 polymer ?
#
loop_
_entity_poly.entity_id
_entity_poly.type
_entity_poly.pdbx_seq_one_letter_code
_entity_poly.pdbx_strand_id
1 'polypeptide(L)'
;MNVEKIIQDLERRHPGEPEYLQAVREVLISIEDVYNKHPEFERAKLIERLVEPERIITFRVPWTDDKGDVHVNIGYRVQFNSAIGPYKGGLRFHPSVNLSILKFLGFEQTFKNALTTLPMGGGKGGADFSIRGRSDAEVMRFCQSFMTELYRNIGPDEDVPAGDIGVGAREIGYLFGMYKKLTHRWEGVLTGKGLEWGGSRIRPEATGYGALYFVKQMLATRGLDLKGKTVAVSGFGNVAWGAVKKATELGAKVVTTSGPDGYIYDPDGISGEKIDYMLELRASGNDICQPYADEFPNATFYPGEKPWGQKVDIALTCATQNELGGADADKLIANGTLCVAEVSNMGCTAEAVEKFVAAHQLFAPGKAVNAGGVATSGLEMTQNSMRLNWSEQEVDDKLHYIMHSIHEQCVKYGTQPDGYIDYVKGANVAGFMKVANAMMAQGIV
;
A
#
# COMPACT_ATOMS: atom_id res chain seq x y z
N MET A 1 -12.03 24.57 -10.93
CA MET A 1 -10.58 24.39 -10.65
C MET A 1 -9.81 24.48 -11.96
N ASN A 2 -8.60 25.05 -11.97
CA ASN A 2 -7.74 25.01 -13.17
C ASN A 2 -6.50 24.21 -12.82
N VAL A 3 -6.53 22.92 -13.17
CA VAL A 3 -5.48 21.96 -12.82
C VAL A 3 -4.13 22.38 -13.41
N GLU A 4 -4.08 22.78 -14.68
CA GLU A 4 -2.82 23.15 -15.34
C GLU A 4 -2.14 24.35 -14.67
N LYS A 5 -2.92 25.34 -14.26
CA LYS A 5 -2.38 26.51 -13.53
C LYS A 5 -1.80 26.09 -12.17
N ILE A 6 -2.50 25.20 -11.45
CA ILE A 6 -2.03 24.69 -10.14
C ILE A 6 -0.72 23.94 -10.32
N ILE A 7 -0.62 23.07 -11.31
CA ILE A 7 0.61 22.30 -11.59
C ILE A 7 1.76 23.23 -11.98
N GLN A 8 1.53 24.24 -12.84
CA GLN A 8 2.56 25.24 -13.19
C GLN A 8 3.05 26.03 -11.97
N ASP A 9 2.13 26.39 -11.06
CA ASP A 9 2.48 27.07 -9.82
C ASP A 9 3.30 26.18 -8.87
N LEU A 10 2.96 24.90 -8.80
CA LEU A 10 3.72 23.90 -8.03
C LEU A 10 5.11 23.65 -8.64
N GLU A 11 5.22 23.50 -9.97
CA GLU A 11 6.50 23.29 -10.65
C GLU A 11 7.47 24.43 -10.42
N ARG A 12 6.97 25.68 -10.38
CA ARG A 12 7.81 26.85 -10.03
C ARG A 12 8.32 26.81 -8.59
N ARG A 13 7.51 26.29 -7.65
CA ARG A 13 7.89 26.18 -6.23
C ARG A 13 8.73 24.94 -5.94
N HIS A 14 8.54 23.88 -6.70
CA HIS A 14 9.16 22.54 -6.52
C HIS A 14 9.83 22.06 -7.80
N PRO A 15 10.84 22.80 -8.32
CA PRO A 15 11.52 22.41 -9.54
C PRO A 15 12.28 21.09 -9.34
N GLY A 16 12.17 20.17 -10.30
CA GLY A 16 12.88 18.88 -10.25
C GLY A 16 12.19 17.80 -9.42
N GLU A 17 10.87 17.93 -9.17
CA GLU A 17 10.08 16.92 -8.44
C GLU A 17 9.00 16.27 -9.35
N PRO A 18 9.38 15.56 -10.42
CA PRO A 18 8.45 15.07 -11.44
C PRO A 18 7.45 14.05 -10.91
N GLU A 19 7.85 13.12 -10.02
CA GLU A 19 6.98 12.09 -9.47
C GLU A 19 5.87 12.71 -8.61
N TYR A 20 6.23 13.74 -7.84
CA TYR A 20 5.27 14.46 -7.02
C TYR A 20 4.27 15.26 -7.86
N LEU A 21 4.73 15.99 -8.86
CA LEU A 21 3.89 16.80 -9.76
C LEU A 21 2.92 15.91 -10.55
N GLN A 22 3.38 14.74 -11.02
CA GLN A 22 2.53 13.78 -11.71
C GLN A 22 1.41 13.27 -10.81
N ALA A 23 1.71 12.85 -9.58
CA ALA A 23 0.72 12.34 -8.63
C ALA A 23 -0.34 13.40 -8.30
N VAL A 24 0.09 14.63 -8.06
CA VAL A 24 -0.85 15.75 -7.83
C VAL A 24 -1.77 15.94 -9.03
N ARG A 25 -1.22 15.99 -10.24
CA ARG A 25 -1.98 16.14 -11.50
C ARG A 25 -3.06 15.07 -11.62
N GLU A 26 -2.70 13.81 -11.46
CA GLU A 26 -3.60 12.66 -11.60
C GLU A 26 -4.77 12.73 -10.60
N VAL A 27 -4.49 13.06 -9.36
CA VAL A 27 -5.53 13.22 -8.33
C VAL A 27 -6.43 14.42 -8.65
N LEU A 28 -5.87 15.59 -8.98
CA LEU A 28 -6.65 16.79 -9.26
C LEU A 28 -7.59 16.61 -10.45
N ILE A 29 -7.16 15.93 -11.52
CA ILE A 29 -8.01 15.60 -12.67
C ILE A 29 -9.18 14.72 -12.22
N SER A 30 -8.94 13.73 -11.38
CA SER A 30 -9.97 12.77 -10.95
C SER A 30 -11.03 13.36 -10.03
N ILE A 31 -10.74 14.49 -9.34
CA ILE A 31 -11.66 15.13 -8.40
C ILE A 31 -12.27 16.43 -8.92
N GLU A 32 -11.87 16.91 -10.11
CA GLU A 32 -12.21 18.23 -10.60
C GLU A 32 -13.72 18.49 -10.66
N ASP A 33 -14.49 17.54 -11.15
CA ASP A 33 -15.94 17.66 -11.28
C ASP A 33 -16.67 17.76 -9.93
N VAL A 34 -16.14 17.08 -8.91
CA VAL A 34 -16.68 17.16 -7.55
C VAL A 34 -16.25 18.44 -6.88
N TYR A 35 -14.97 18.82 -6.98
CA TYR A 35 -14.45 20.07 -6.43
C TYR A 35 -15.23 21.29 -6.93
N ASN A 36 -15.53 21.34 -8.23
CA ASN A 36 -16.23 22.48 -8.86
C ASN A 36 -17.68 22.64 -8.37
N LYS A 37 -18.26 21.64 -7.69
CA LYS A 37 -19.58 21.73 -7.03
C LYS A 37 -19.51 22.39 -5.65
N HIS A 38 -18.31 22.68 -5.14
CA HIS A 38 -18.03 23.17 -3.80
C HIS A 38 -17.30 24.54 -3.84
N PRO A 39 -17.99 25.66 -4.12
CA PRO A 39 -17.34 26.98 -4.21
C PRO A 39 -16.69 27.42 -2.89
N GLU A 40 -17.08 26.85 -1.76
CA GLU A 40 -16.45 27.06 -0.45
C GLU A 40 -15.01 26.55 -0.41
N PHE A 41 -14.67 25.49 -1.15
CA PHE A 41 -13.31 24.96 -1.23
C PHE A 41 -12.35 25.95 -1.89
N GLU A 42 -12.78 26.62 -2.95
CA GLU A 42 -11.97 27.65 -3.64
C GLU A 42 -11.71 28.85 -2.73
N ARG A 43 -12.74 29.28 -1.99
CA ARG A 43 -12.60 30.41 -1.04
C ARG A 43 -11.63 30.08 0.10
N ALA A 44 -11.58 28.85 0.54
CA ALA A 44 -10.68 28.38 1.60
C ALA A 44 -9.27 28.02 1.09
N LYS A 45 -8.99 28.18 -0.21
CA LYS A 45 -7.73 27.77 -0.81
C LYS A 45 -7.38 26.30 -0.51
N LEU A 46 -8.42 25.44 -0.55
CA LEU A 46 -8.31 24.08 -0.11
C LEU A 46 -7.24 23.29 -0.88
N ILE A 47 -7.21 23.42 -2.22
CA ILE A 47 -6.24 22.69 -3.05
C ILE A 47 -4.83 23.19 -2.81
N GLU A 48 -4.61 24.50 -2.75
CA GLU A 48 -3.29 25.07 -2.48
C GLU A 48 -2.72 24.59 -1.13
N ARG A 49 -3.57 24.36 -0.14
CA ARG A 49 -3.20 23.80 1.17
C ARG A 49 -3.02 22.29 1.11
N LEU A 50 -3.85 21.58 0.35
CA LEU A 50 -3.85 20.13 0.26
C LEU A 50 -2.62 19.58 -0.50
N VAL A 51 -2.17 20.32 -1.52
CA VAL A 51 -1.03 19.89 -2.35
C VAL A 51 0.33 20.29 -1.78
N GLU A 52 0.38 21.01 -0.67
CA GLU A 52 1.63 21.28 0.04
C GLU A 52 1.70 20.40 1.30
N PRO A 53 2.82 19.71 1.56
CA PRO A 53 2.99 19.03 2.84
C PRO A 53 3.02 20.03 3.99
N GLU A 54 2.39 19.68 5.11
CA GLU A 54 2.38 20.55 6.30
C GLU A 54 3.79 20.75 6.85
N ARG A 55 4.66 19.73 6.75
CA ARG A 55 6.03 19.79 7.24
C ARG A 55 6.94 18.80 6.55
N ILE A 56 8.18 19.22 6.31
CA ILE A 56 9.26 18.34 5.81
C ILE A 56 10.45 18.47 6.76
N ILE A 57 10.94 17.32 7.21
CA ILE A 57 12.12 17.22 8.05
C ILE A 57 13.20 16.51 7.23
N THR A 58 14.35 17.17 7.07
CA THR A 58 15.52 16.64 6.36
C THR A 58 16.72 16.67 7.30
N PHE A 59 17.47 15.59 7.39
CA PHE A 59 18.57 15.45 8.32
C PHE A 59 19.69 14.54 7.80
N ARG A 60 20.91 14.74 8.33
CA ARG A 60 22.05 13.85 8.08
C ARG A 60 21.93 12.59 8.93
N VAL A 61 22.36 11.47 8.34
CA VAL A 61 22.45 10.18 9.04
C VAL A 61 23.88 9.66 8.90
N PRO A 62 24.81 10.08 9.80
CA PRO A 62 26.16 9.54 9.82
C PRO A 62 26.19 8.18 10.53
N TRP A 63 26.90 7.22 9.96
CA TRP A 63 27.07 5.89 10.54
C TRP A 63 28.42 5.27 10.12
N THR A 64 28.87 4.23 10.82
CA THR A 64 30.11 3.53 10.51
C THR A 64 29.83 2.10 10.08
N ASP A 65 30.53 1.63 9.06
CA ASP A 65 30.48 0.23 8.63
C ASP A 65 31.31 -0.69 9.55
N ASP A 66 31.35 -1.97 9.22
CA ASP A 66 32.08 -2.97 10.02
C ASP A 66 33.60 -2.83 9.91
N LYS A 67 34.07 -2.05 8.93
CA LYS A 67 35.52 -1.72 8.77
C LYS A 67 35.92 -0.46 9.53
N GLY A 68 34.94 0.29 10.07
CA GLY A 68 35.15 1.56 10.74
C GLY A 68 35.10 2.78 9.81
N ASP A 69 34.79 2.60 8.55
CA ASP A 69 34.63 3.70 7.60
C ASP A 69 33.33 4.47 7.86
N VAL A 70 33.39 5.80 7.77
CA VAL A 70 32.25 6.68 8.02
C VAL A 70 31.48 6.91 6.74
N HIS A 71 30.15 6.72 6.83
CA HIS A 71 29.20 7.00 5.76
C HIS A 71 28.22 8.09 6.21
N VAL A 72 27.68 8.84 5.24
CA VAL A 72 26.68 9.87 5.49
C VAL A 72 25.56 9.72 4.47
N ASN A 73 24.35 9.44 4.97
CA ASN A 73 23.13 9.40 4.17
C ASN A 73 22.23 10.59 4.54
N ILE A 74 21.22 10.82 3.71
CA ILE A 74 20.18 11.83 3.95
C ILE A 74 18.90 11.13 4.38
N GLY A 75 18.38 11.52 5.53
CA GLY A 75 17.09 11.08 6.05
C GLY A 75 16.00 12.14 5.84
N TYR A 76 14.77 11.67 5.64
CA TYR A 76 13.61 12.52 5.41
C TYR A 76 12.39 12.01 6.18
N ARG A 77 11.54 12.94 6.64
CA ARG A 77 10.15 12.67 7.01
C ARG A 77 9.26 13.77 6.42
N VAL A 78 8.35 13.37 5.55
CA VAL A 78 7.30 14.23 5.01
C VAL A 78 6.05 13.99 5.84
N GLN A 79 5.66 14.97 6.62
CA GLN A 79 4.41 15.06 7.36
C GLN A 79 3.42 15.80 6.47
N PHE A 80 2.63 15.03 5.70
CA PHE A 80 1.93 15.58 4.56
C PHE A 80 0.62 16.28 4.95
N ASN A 81 -0.26 15.56 5.65
CA ASN A 81 -1.56 16.11 6.06
C ASN A 81 -2.05 15.41 7.33
N SER A 82 -2.45 16.20 8.33
CA SER A 82 -2.92 15.71 9.64
C SER A 82 -4.42 15.94 9.89
N ALA A 83 -5.17 16.37 8.90
CA ALA A 83 -6.57 16.73 9.09
C ALA A 83 -7.45 15.57 9.59
N ILE A 84 -7.11 14.32 9.26
CA ILE A 84 -7.85 13.13 9.72
C ILE A 84 -7.29 12.55 11.03
N GLY A 85 -6.02 12.74 11.31
CA GLY A 85 -5.34 12.19 12.49
C GLY A 85 -3.84 12.27 12.38
N PRO A 86 -3.08 11.60 13.26
CA PRO A 86 -1.62 11.58 13.23
C PRO A 86 -1.08 11.21 11.86
N TYR A 87 0.03 11.81 11.45
CA TYR A 87 0.69 11.43 10.20
C TYR A 87 1.00 9.94 10.24
N LYS A 88 0.69 9.22 9.18
CA LYS A 88 0.88 7.77 9.10
C LYS A 88 1.41 7.38 7.74
N GLY A 89 2.48 6.61 7.73
CA GLY A 89 3.06 6.05 6.50
C GLY A 89 4.46 5.51 6.72
N GLY A 90 4.93 4.68 5.78
CA GLY A 90 6.15 3.91 5.90
C GLY A 90 7.44 4.72 5.81
N LEU A 91 8.51 4.12 6.29
CA LEU A 91 9.89 4.52 6.03
C LEU A 91 10.47 3.62 4.94
N ARG A 92 11.11 4.21 3.94
CA ARG A 92 11.78 3.49 2.84
C ARG A 92 13.28 3.66 2.93
N PHE A 93 14.02 2.56 3.00
CA PHE A 93 15.49 2.56 2.89
C PHE A 93 15.90 1.98 1.54
N HIS A 94 16.19 2.88 0.60
CA HIS A 94 16.56 2.51 -0.77
C HIS A 94 17.37 3.62 -1.42
N PRO A 95 18.40 3.31 -2.25
CA PRO A 95 19.24 4.32 -2.88
C PRO A 95 18.51 5.35 -3.74
N SER A 96 17.33 4.99 -4.26
CA SER A 96 16.51 5.91 -5.08
C SER A 96 15.71 6.93 -4.26
N VAL A 97 15.72 6.86 -2.93
CA VAL A 97 14.93 7.76 -2.08
C VAL A 97 15.40 9.20 -2.28
N ASN A 98 14.46 10.05 -2.62
CA ASN A 98 14.60 11.50 -2.71
C ASN A 98 13.30 12.18 -2.25
N LEU A 99 13.33 13.50 -2.16
CA LEU A 99 12.19 14.26 -1.64
C LEU A 99 10.95 14.17 -2.55
N SER A 100 11.13 14.19 -3.88
CA SER A 100 10.02 14.06 -4.84
C SER A 100 9.24 12.77 -4.64
N ILE A 101 9.94 11.63 -4.54
CA ILE A 101 9.34 10.31 -4.28
C ILE A 101 8.61 10.29 -2.94
N LEU A 102 9.19 10.87 -1.88
CA LEU A 102 8.56 10.86 -0.56
C LEU A 102 7.36 11.80 -0.47
N LYS A 103 7.37 12.94 -1.15
CA LYS A 103 6.21 13.83 -1.28
C LYS A 103 5.09 13.15 -2.07
N PHE A 104 5.40 12.54 -3.20
CA PHE A 104 4.46 11.71 -3.96
C PHE A 104 3.78 10.67 -3.06
N LEU A 105 4.59 9.85 -2.40
CA LEU A 105 4.08 8.77 -1.56
C LEU A 105 3.30 9.29 -0.34
N GLY A 106 3.69 10.42 0.25
CA GLY A 106 2.98 11.04 1.37
C GLY A 106 1.64 11.62 0.95
N PHE A 107 1.57 12.23 -0.22
CA PHE A 107 0.34 12.74 -0.83
C PHE A 107 -0.67 11.60 -1.07
N GLU A 108 -0.25 10.54 -1.76
CA GLU A 108 -1.07 9.36 -2.01
C GLU A 108 -1.52 8.67 -0.70
N GLN A 109 -0.62 8.61 0.29
CA GLN A 109 -0.91 8.00 1.59
C GLN A 109 -2.02 8.73 2.34
N THR A 110 -2.13 10.06 2.18
CA THR A 110 -3.20 10.86 2.78
C THR A 110 -4.58 10.36 2.37
N PHE A 111 -4.80 10.13 1.09
CA PHE A 111 -6.09 9.65 0.57
C PHE A 111 -6.33 8.17 0.89
N LYS A 112 -5.30 7.35 0.81
CA LYS A 112 -5.38 5.94 1.19
C LYS A 112 -5.79 5.76 2.65
N ASN A 113 -5.17 6.49 3.56
CA ASN A 113 -5.49 6.44 4.98
C ASN A 113 -6.91 6.95 5.26
N ALA A 114 -7.34 8.00 4.55
CA ALA A 114 -8.67 8.55 4.67
C ALA A 114 -9.78 7.53 4.35
N LEU A 115 -9.53 6.59 3.43
CA LEU A 115 -10.48 5.53 3.09
C LEU A 115 -10.69 4.53 4.22
N THR A 116 -9.72 4.31 5.10
CA THR A 116 -9.76 3.25 6.13
C THR A 116 -10.77 3.46 7.23
N THR A 117 -11.45 4.60 7.28
CA THR A 117 -12.32 5.05 8.40
C THR A 117 -11.57 5.39 9.69
N LEU A 118 -10.33 4.98 9.83
CA LEU A 118 -9.50 5.22 11.02
C LEU A 118 -8.93 6.64 11.03
N PRO A 119 -8.67 7.23 12.22
CA PRO A 119 -8.13 8.57 12.37
C PRO A 119 -6.62 8.58 12.09
N MET A 120 -6.26 8.56 10.82
CA MET A 120 -4.86 8.57 10.35
C MET A 120 -4.69 9.58 9.23
N GLY A 121 -3.77 10.50 9.40
CA GLY A 121 -3.30 11.41 8.37
C GLY A 121 -2.32 10.76 7.40
N GLY A 122 -1.67 11.54 6.57
CA GLY A 122 -0.68 11.07 5.59
C GLY A 122 0.74 11.51 5.93
N GLY A 123 1.68 10.59 5.82
CA GLY A 123 3.10 10.88 5.94
C GLY A 123 3.95 9.82 5.24
N LYS A 124 5.18 10.17 4.94
CA LYS A 124 6.15 9.25 4.33
C LYS A 124 7.57 9.67 4.72
N GLY A 125 8.48 8.72 4.83
CA GLY A 125 9.86 9.02 5.14
C GLY A 125 10.82 7.98 4.61
N GLY A 126 12.09 8.15 4.92
CA GLY A 126 13.12 7.21 4.53
C GLY A 126 14.49 7.85 4.37
N ALA A 127 15.38 7.11 3.74
CA ALA A 127 16.73 7.55 3.44
C ALA A 127 17.27 6.88 2.18
N ASP A 128 18.26 7.49 1.56
CA ASP A 128 19.04 6.97 0.41
C ASP A 128 20.00 5.83 0.79
N PHE A 129 19.62 5.02 1.76
CA PHE A 129 20.40 3.93 2.34
C PHE A 129 19.95 2.57 1.77
N SER A 130 20.89 1.71 1.40
CA SER A 130 20.61 0.33 1.00
C SER A 130 20.95 -0.64 2.12
N ILE A 131 20.00 -1.50 2.47
CA ILE A 131 20.21 -2.62 3.41
C ILE A 131 20.93 -3.80 2.73
N ARG A 132 20.95 -3.85 1.39
CA ARG A 132 21.54 -4.97 0.64
C ARG A 132 23.06 -5.00 0.85
N GLY A 133 23.57 -6.18 1.20
CA GLY A 133 24.99 -6.40 1.42
C GLY A 133 25.53 -5.79 2.73
N ARG A 134 24.64 -5.34 3.63
CA ARG A 134 25.00 -4.82 4.95
C ARG A 134 24.78 -5.87 6.02
N SER A 135 25.66 -5.89 7.02
CA SER A 135 25.48 -6.73 8.20
C SER A 135 24.34 -6.20 9.08
N ASP A 136 23.80 -7.05 9.96
CA ASP A 136 22.81 -6.63 10.94
C ASP A 136 23.32 -5.52 11.85
N ALA A 137 24.62 -5.54 12.20
CA ALA A 137 25.26 -4.51 13.00
C ALA A 137 25.32 -3.16 12.27
N GLU A 138 25.62 -3.15 10.97
CA GLU A 138 25.61 -1.95 10.15
C GLU A 138 24.20 -1.36 10.03
N VAL A 139 23.19 -2.20 9.72
CA VAL A 139 21.79 -1.77 9.65
C VAL A 139 21.30 -1.23 10.99
N MET A 140 21.68 -1.88 12.09
CA MET A 140 21.34 -1.39 13.45
C MET A 140 21.96 0.00 13.72
N ARG A 141 23.24 0.20 13.42
CA ARG A 141 23.90 1.51 13.61
C ARG A 141 23.23 2.60 12.76
N PHE A 142 22.88 2.28 11.50
CA PHE A 142 22.16 3.19 10.65
C PHE A 142 20.78 3.55 11.25
N CYS A 143 19.98 2.58 11.65
CA CYS A 143 18.66 2.80 12.25
C CYS A 143 18.76 3.64 13.54
N GLN A 144 19.76 3.41 14.36
CA GLN A 144 19.99 4.18 15.59
C GLN A 144 20.34 5.64 15.28
N SER A 145 21.22 5.89 14.31
CA SER A 145 21.56 7.24 13.87
C SER A 145 20.36 7.95 13.26
N PHE A 146 19.61 7.28 12.39
CA PHE A 146 18.39 7.81 11.79
C PHE A 146 17.35 8.21 12.85
N MET A 147 17.12 7.36 13.84
CA MET A 147 16.15 7.64 14.91
C MET A 147 16.60 8.75 15.85
N THR A 148 17.90 8.92 16.05
CA THR A 148 18.45 10.01 16.89
C THR A 148 18.04 11.39 16.36
N GLU A 149 17.89 11.54 15.06
CA GLU A 149 17.41 12.77 14.43
C GLU A 149 15.88 12.85 14.39
N LEU A 150 15.21 11.72 14.13
CA LEU A 150 13.76 11.69 13.89
C LEU A 150 12.91 11.74 15.17
N TYR A 151 13.38 11.19 16.30
CA TYR A 151 12.52 10.88 17.46
C TYR A 151 11.75 12.06 18.04
N ARG A 152 12.23 13.30 17.90
CA ARG A 152 11.56 14.51 18.40
C ARG A 152 10.33 14.91 17.57
N ASN A 153 10.19 14.34 16.39
CA ASN A 153 9.17 14.70 15.42
C ASN A 153 8.14 13.59 15.19
N ILE A 154 8.20 12.53 15.98
CA ILE A 154 7.27 11.39 15.89
C ILE A 154 6.76 11.03 17.28
N GLY A 155 5.60 10.41 17.33
CA GLY A 155 4.95 9.99 18.57
C GLY A 155 3.59 9.35 18.27
N PRO A 156 2.95 8.72 19.27
CA PRO A 156 1.69 7.98 19.07
C PRO A 156 0.54 8.85 18.58
N ASP A 157 0.52 10.13 18.95
CA ASP A 157 -0.55 11.08 18.63
C ASP A 157 -0.13 12.15 17.60
N GLU A 158 1.11 12.10 17.14
CA GLU A 158 1.70 13.08 16.21
C GLU A 158 2.00 12.47 14.86
N ASP A 159 2.86 11.46 14.84
CA ASP A 159 3.36 10.83 13.62
C ASP A 159 3.81 9.39 13.93
N VAL A 160 3.18 8.42 13.29
CA VAL A 160 3.44 6.98 13.51
C VAL A 160 3.98 6.35 12.23
N PRO A 161 5.31 6.29 12.04
CA PRO A 161 5.91 5.62 10.90
C PRO A 161 5.65 4.10 10.90
N ALA A 162 5.85 3.48 9.75
CA ALA A 162 5.75 2.03 9.54
C ALA A 162 6.89 1.53 8.65
N GLY A 163 6.90 0.24 8.34
CA GLY A 163 7.78 -0.33 7.32
C GLY A 163 7.33 -0.02 5.90
N ASP A 164 8.30 -0.04 4.99
CA ASP A 164 8.15 0.04 3.54
C ASP A 164 9.37 -0.68 2.89
N ILE A 165 9.70 -0.44 1.64
CA ILE A 165 10.87 -1.04 0.98
C ILE A 165 12.13 -0.81 1.82
N GLY A 166 12.86 -1.89 2.12
CA GLY A 166 14.08 -1.85 2.91
C GLY A 166 13.88 -1.63 4.42
N VAL A 167 12.63 -1.60 4.90
CA VAL A 167 12.30 -1.48 6.33
C VAL A 167 11.28 -2.55 6.70
N GLY A 168 11.77 -3.66 7.19
CA GLY A 168 10.97 -4.79 7.70
C GLY A 168 10.93 -4.83 9.22
N ALA A 169 10.57 -5.99 9.76
CA ALA A 169 10.46 -6.21 11.20
C ALA A 169 11.78 -5.95 11.96
N ARG A 170 12.92 -6.32 11.37
CA ARG A 170 14.26 -6.08 11.93
C ARG A 170 14.53 -4.58 12.11
N GLU A 171 14.34 -3.79 11.04
CA GLU A 171 14.56 -2.35 11.03
C GLU A 171 13.60 -1.64 11.98
N ILE A 172 12.32 -2.02 11.99
CA ILE A 172 11.34 -1.50 12.95
C ILE A 172 11.78 -1.79 14.38
N GLY A 173 12.33 -2.97 14.65
CA GLY A 173 12.88 -3.32 15.96
C GLY A 173 14.01 -2.39 16.40
N TYR A 174 14.99 -2.16 15.51
CA TYR A 174 16.12 -1.27 15.79
C TYR A 174 15.68 0.19 15.98
N LEU A 175 14.77 0.67 15.14
CA LEU A 175 14.21 2.02 15.26
C LEU A 175 13.42 2.20 16.57
N PHE A 176 12.57 1.25 16.92
CA PHE A 176 11.77 1.30 18.15
C PHE A 176 12.64 1.22 19.41
N GLY A 177 13.62 0.33 19.41
CA GLY A 177 14.56 0.21 20.53
C GLY A 177 15.31 1.51 20.81
N MET A 178 15.75 2.21 19.75
CA MET A 178 16.41 3.51 19.88
C MET A 178 15.46 4.62 20.31
N TYR A 179 14.24 4.68 19.75
CA TYR A 179 13.21 5.62 20.19
C TYR A 179 12.93 5.48 21.69
N LYS A 180 12.67 4.24 22.14
CA LYS A 180 12.43 3.95 23.56
C LYS A 180 13.61 4.36 24.44
N LYS A 181 14.85 4.16 23.97
CA LYS A 181 16.06 4.59 24.70
C LYS A 181 16.14 6.11 24.84
N LEU A 182 15.83 6.86 23.77
CA LEU A 182 15.93 8.32 23.75
C LEU A 182 14.81 9.01 24.54
N THR A 183 13.61 8.47 24.48
CA THR A 183 12.42 9.06 25.13
C THR A 183 12.20 8.57 26.55
N HIS A 184 12.81 7.45 26.95
CA HIS A 184 12.52 6.72 28.20
C HIS A 184 11.05 6.31 28.35
N ARG A 185 10.34 6.10 27.22
CA ARG A 185 8.93 5.76 27.17
C ARG A 185 8.70 4.54 26.30
N TRP A 186 7.74 3.71 26.72
CA TRP A 186 7.11 2.76 25.83
C TRP A 186 5.79 3.38 25.32
N GLU A 187 5.75 3.70 24.03
CA GLU A 187 4.60 4.35 23.38
C GLU A 187 4.22 3.60 22.11
N GLY A 188 2.99 3.82 21.63
CA GLY A 188 2.47 3.24 20.40
C GLY A 188 3.01 3.90 19.12
N VAL A 189 4.28 4.28 19.12
CA VAL A 189 5.00 4.79 17.95
C VAL A 189 5.52 3.64 17.11
N LEU A 190 5.61 3.81 15.80
CA LEU A 190 5.94 2.79 14.82
C LEU A 190 4.92 1.64 14.79
N THR A 191 4.61 1.15 13.60
CA THR A 191 3.80 -0.07 13.41
C THR A 191 4.59 -1.12 12.63
N GLY A 192 4.15 -2.38 12.74
CA GLY A 192 4.93 -3.53 12.27
C GLY A 192 5.84 -4.09 13.36
N LYS A 193 5.51 -3.82 14.62
CA LYS A 193 6.21 -4.36 15.80
C LYS A 193 5.99 -5.87 15.93
N GLY A 194 6.90 -6.56 16.62
CA GLY A 194 6.73 -7.95 17.03
C GLY A 194 5.58 -8.11 18.03
N LEU A 195 4.96 -9.29 18.04
CA LEU A 195 3.82 -9.58 18.93
C LEU A 195 4.18 -9.42 20.40
N GLU A 196 5.41 -9.72 20.78
CA GLU A 196 5.91 -9.66 22.16
C GLU A 196 6.05 -8.23 22.68
N TRP A 197 6.02 -7.23 21.81
CA TRP A 197 6.27 -5.83 22.17
C TRP A 197 5.35 -4.83 21.46
N GLY A 198 4.08 -5.21 21.26
CA GLY A 198 3.01 -4.32 20.86
C GLY A 198 2.57 -4.43 19.39
N GLY A 199 3.02 -5.45 18.67
CA GLY A 199 2.57 -5.76 17.32
C GLY A 199 1.14 -6.32 17.27
N SER A 200 0.51 -6.24 16.11
CA SER A 200 -0.81 -6.81 15.83
C SER A 200 -0.71 -8.13 15.09
N ARG A 201 -1.62 -9.05 15.39
CA ARG A 201 -1.87 -10.25 14.59
C ARG A 201 -2.35 -9.86 13.18
N ILE A 202 -2.24 -10.80 12.24
CA ILE A 202 -2.64 -10.66 10.83
C ILE A 202 -1.83 -9.61 10.03
N ARG A 203 -0.91 -8.86 10.65
CA ARG A 203 -0.20 -7.78 9.96
C ARG A 203 0.53 -8.22 8.69
N PRO A 204 1.24 -9.37 8.63
CA PRO A 204 1.90 -9.85 7.41
C PRO A 204 0.93 -10.17 6.28
N GLU A 205 -0.24 -10.73 6.60
CA GLU A 205 -1.26 -11.20 5.66
C GLU A 205 -2.27 -10.12 5.29
N ALA A 206 -2.36 -9.05 6.08
CA ALA A 206 -3.45 -8.08 6.06
C ALA A 206 -3.73 -7.46 4.70
N THR A 207 -2.70 -7.22 3.90
CA THR A 207 -2.87 -6.65 2.55
C THR A 207 -3.61 -7.64 1.64
N GLY A 208 -3.18 -8.88 1.62
CA GLY A 208 -3.83 -9.95 0.84
C GLY A 208 -5.23 -10.27 1.34
N TYR A 209 -5.43 -10.38 2.66
CA TYR A 209 -6.74 -10.63 3.27
C TYR A 209 -7.73 -9.52 2.91
N GLY A 210 -7.32 -8.27 3.12
CA GLY A 210 -8.14 -7.11 2.80
C GLY A 210 -8.53 -7.04 1.33
N ALA A 211 -7.59 -7.37 0.44
CA ALA A 211 -7.86 -7.41 -1.00
C ALA A 211 -8.98 -8.41 -1.34
N LEU A 212 -8.96 -9.61 -0.77
CA LEU A 212 -10.00 -10.61 -1.02
C LEU A 212 -11.36 -10.19 -0.45
N TYR A 213 -11.40 -9.52 0.70
CA TYR A 213 -12.63 -8.94 1.23
C TYR A 213 -13.20 -7.89 0.28
N PHE A 214 -12.34 -7.02 -0.27
CA PHE A 214 -12.75 -6.00 -1.23
C PHE A 214 -13.26 -6.63 -2.55
N VAL A 215 -12.52 -7.59 -3.11
CA VAL A 215 -12.89 -8.32 -4.34
C VAL A 215 -14.22 -9.05 -4.15
N LYS A 216 -14.47 -9.67 -3.00
CA LYS A 216 -15.76 -10.30 -2.68
C LYS A 216 -16.91 -9.30 -2.79
N GLN A 217 -16.74 -8.09 -2.27
CA GLN A 217 -17.76 -7.04 -2.38
C GLN A 217 -17.94 -6.57 -3.84
N MET A 218 -16.84 -6.43 -4.59
CA MET A 218 -16.93 -6.09 -6.03
C MET A 218 -17.76 -7.11 -6.80
N LEU A 219 -17.51 -8.40 -6.62
CA LEU A 219 -18.28 -9.47 -7.25
C LEU A 219 -19.76 -9.44 -6.85
N ALA A 220 -20.03 -9.17 -5.58
CA ALA A 220 -21.39 -9.07 -5.05
C ALA A 220 -22.21 -7.97 -5.74
N THR A 221 -21.60 -6.88 -6.22
CA THR A 221 -22.30 -5.83 -7.00
C THR A 221 -22.89 -6.35 -8.31
N ARG A 222 -22.41 -7.49 -8.82
CA ARG A 222 -22.91 -8.18 -10.00
C ARG A 222 -23.64 -9.50 -9.68
N GLY A 223 -23.97 -9.74 -8.41
CA GLY A 223 -24.63 -10.99 -7.96
C GLY A 223 -23.72 -12.22 -8.04
N LEU A 224 -22.39 -12.02 -8.03
CA LEU A 224 -21.39 -13.08 -8.09
C LEU A 224 -20.75 -13.31 -6.72
N ASP A 225 -20.12 -14.46 -6.53
CA ASP A 225 -19.34 -14.83 -5.32
C ASP A 225 -17.93 -15.31 -5.72
N LEU A 226 -17.01 -15.29 -4.79
CA LEU A 226 -15.66 -15.85 -4.89
C LEU A 226 -15.67 -17.39 -5.00
N LYS A 227 -16.63 -18.04 -4.34
CA LYS A 227 -16.69 -19.50 -4.27
C LYS A 227 -16.72 -20.12 -5.67
N GLY A 228 -15.78 -21.04 -5.90
CA GLY A 228 -15.64 -21.75 -7.18
C GLY A 228 -14.97 -20.95 -8.29
N LYS A 229 -14.52 -19.73 -8.05
CA LYS A 229 -13.80 -18.90 -9.02
C LYS A 229 -12.33 -19.26 -9.10
N THR A 230 -11.75 -19.16 -10.28
CA THR A 230 -10.31 -19.27 -10.50
C THR A 230 -9.62 -17.93 -10.38
N VAL A 231 -8.46 -17.93 -9.71
CA VAL A 231 -7.71 -16.71 -9.41
C VAL A 231 -6.27 -16.81 -9.90
N ALA A 232 -5.84 -15.82 -10.69
CA ALA A 232 -4.42 -15.62 -10.96
C ALA A 232 -3.84 -14.63 -9.96
N VAL A 233 -2.72 -15.01 -9.32
CA VAL A 233 -1.93 -14.19 -8.41
C VAL A 233 -0.53 -14.06 -8.96
N SER A 234 0.04 -12.85 -8.94
CA SER A 234 1.46 -12.63 -9.19
C SER A 234 2.25 -12.51 -7.89
N GLY A 235 3.54 -12.82 -7.94
CA GLY A 235 4.42 -12.83 -6.77
C GLY A 235 4.18 -14.01 -5.83
N PHE A 236 5.05 -14.17 -4.82
CA PHE A 236 4.85 -15.07 -3.68
C PHE A 236 5.43 -14.49 -2.38
N GLY A 237 5.42 -13.16 -2.30
CA GLY A 237 5.69 -12.41 -1.07
C GLY A 237 4.52 -12.46 -0.08
N ASN A 238 4.64 -11.71 1.04
CA ASN A 238 3.59 -11.67 2.08
C ASN A 238 2.23 -11.27 1.51
N VAL A 239 2.19 -10.35 0.55
CA VAL A 239 0.96 -9.89 -0.11
C VAL A 239 0.32 -11.03 -0.90
N ALA A 240 1.10 -11.70 -1.74
CA ALA A 240 0.63 -12.84 -2.54
C ALA A 240 0.20 -14.00 -1.66
N TRP A 241 1.00 -14.36 -0.66
CA TRP A 241 0.66 -15.42 0.28
C TRP A 241 -0.65 -15.14 1.04
N GLY A 242 -0.82 -13.91 1.56
CA GLY A 242 -2.09 -13.51 2.19
C GLY A 242 -3.28 -13.63 1.24
N ALA A 243 -3.11 -13.20 -0.02
CA ALA A 243 -4.16 -13.34 -1.05
C ALA A 243 -4.49 -14.81 -1.35
N VAL A 244 -3.47 -15.66 -1.53
CA VAL A 244 -3.67 -17.11 -1.78
C VAL A 244 -4.41 -17.77 -0.63
N LYS A 245 -3.97 -17.55 0.61
CA LYS A 245 -4.58 -18.12 1.81
C LYS A 245 -6.05 -17.71 1.93
N LYS A 246 -6.35 -16.41 1.86
CA LYS A 246 -7.72 -15.92 2.03
C LYS A 246 -8.63 -16.30 0.87
N ALA A 247 -8.14 -16.31 -0.38
CA ALA A 247 -8.91 -16.77 -1.53
C ALA A 247 -9.33 -18.24 -1.36
N THR A 248 -8.42 -19.10 -0.91
CA THR A 248 -8.67 -20.51 -0.64
C THR A 248 -9.70 -20.68 0.49
N GLU A 249 -9.58 -19.95 1.60
CA GLU A 249 -10.54 -19.96 2.70
C GLU A 249 -11.96 -19.55 2.24
N LEU A 250 -12.05 -18.59 1.31
CA LEU A 250 -13.32 -18.12 0.74
C LEU A 250 -13.85 -19.01 -0.38
N GLY A 251 -13.19 -20.14 -0.67
CA GLY A 251 -13.63 -21.17 -1.62
C GLY A 251 -13.27 -20.89 -3.07
N ALA A 252 -12.37 -19.96 -3.35
CA ALA A 252 -11.79 -19.76 -4.67
C ALA A 252 -10.59 -20.70 -4.89
N LYS A 253 -10.20 -20.91 -6.14
CA LYS A 253 -9.03 -21.71 -6.54
C LYS A 253 -7.96 -20.78 -7.12
N VAL A 254 -6.87 -20.60 -6.39
CA VAL A 254 -5.70 -19.88 -6.91
C VAL A 254 -4.88 -20.83 -7.77
N VAL A 255 -4.65 -20.46 -9.03
CA VAL A 255 -4.01 -21.32 -10.03
C VAL A 255 -2.63 -20.82 -10.48
N THR A 256 -2.21 -19.64 -10.07
CA THR A 256 -0.89 -19.09 -10.42
C THR A 256 -0.19 -18.45 -9.22
N THR A 257 1.14 -18.47 -9.25
CA THR A 257 2.03 -17.59 -8.49
C THR A 257 3.24 -17.27 -9.37
N SER A 258 3.97 -16.20 -9.10
CA SER A 258 5.11 -15.80 -9.92
C SER A 258 6.29 -15.30 -9.11
N GLY A 259 7.48 -15.51 -9.65
CA GLY A 259 8.74 -14.99 -9.15
C GLY A 259 9.46 -14.14 -10.21
N PRO A 260 10.68 -13.69 -9.94
CA PRO A 260 11.50 -13.00 -10.93
C PRO A 260 11.94 -13.89 -12.09
N ASP A 261 11.87 -15.21 -11.93
CA ASP A 261 12.21 -16.23 -12.91
C ASP A 261 11.07 -16.58 -13.90
N GLY A 262 9.82 -16.23 -13.56
CA GLY A 262 8.65 -16.55 -14.36
C GLY A 262 7.42 -16.80 -13.48
N TYR A 263 6.47 -17.60 -13.98
CA TYR A 263 5.31 -17.99 -13.18
C TYR A 263 5.02 -19.50 -13.29
N ILE A 264 4.29 -20.01 -12.31
CA ILE A 264 3.70 -21.35 -12.37
C ILE A 264 2.19 -21.26 -12.61
N TYR A 265 1.68 -22.26 -13.34
CA TYR A 265 0.27 -22.57 -13.44
C TYR A 265 0.00 -23.94 -12.87
N ASP A 266 -0.85 -24.03 -11.84
CA ASP A 266 -1.26 -25.25 -11.19
C ASP A 266 -2.78 -25.43 -11.33
N PRO A 267 -3.26 -26.33 -12.22
CA PRO A 267 -4.69 -26.55 -12.44
C PRO A 267 -5.41 -27.13 -11.22
N ASP A 268 -4.68 -27.78 -10.32
CA ASP A 268 -5.24 -28.35 -9.09
C ASP A 268 -5.47 -27.30 -8.01
N GLY A 269 -4.83 -26.15 -8.16
CA GLY A 269 -4.86 -25.03 -7.21
C GLY A 269 -3.72 -25.08 -6.19
N ILE A 270 -3.36 -23.88 -5.71
CA ILE A 270 -2.30 -23.65 -4.72
C ILE A 270 -2.95 -23.56 -3.35
N SER A 271 -2.95 -24.67 -2.59
CA SER A 271 -3.57 -24.73 -1.26
C SER A 271 -2.86 -25.77 -0.36
N GLY A 272 -3.10 -25.70 0.95
CA GLY A 272 -2.55 -26.64 1.93
C GLY A 272 -1.02 -26.69 1.87
N GLU A 273 -0.45 -27.90 1.73
CA GLU A 273 1.00 -28.14 1.70
C GLU A 273 1.74 -27.33 0.62
N LYS A 274 1.07 -26.97 -0.46
CA LYS A 274 1.66 -26.17 -1.54
C LYS A 274 1.92 -24.72 -1.08
N ILE A 275 1.07 -24.18 -0.22
CA ILE A 275 1.30 -22.87 0.42
C ILE A 275 2.49 -22.97 1.37
N ASP A 276 2.53 -24.01 2.20
CA ASP A 276 3.62 -24.24 3.16
C ASP A 276 4.96 -24.39 2.43
N TYR A 277 5.00 -25.15 1.34
CA TYR A 277 6.17 -25.27 0.48
C TYR A 277 6.67 -23.92 -0.04
N MET A 278 5.78 -23.07 -0.53
CA MET A 278 6.16 -21.73 -1.03
C MET A 278 6.68 -20.82 0.09
N LEU A 279 6.12 -20.92 1.29
CA LEU A 279 6.62 -20.19 2.46
C LEU A 279 8.02 -20.65 2.87
N GLU A 280 8.28 -21.95 2.89
CA GLU A 280 9.60 -22.52 3.19
C GLU A 280 10.63 -22.12 2.13
N LEU A 281 10.27 -22.22 0.85
CA LEU A 281 11.12 -21.80 -0.26
C LEU A 281 11.54 -20.33 -0.11
N ARG A 282 10.60 -19.46 0.21
CA ARG A 282 10.89 -18.05 0.48
C ARG A 282 11.77 -17.86 1.73
N ALA A 283 11.48 -18.58 2.81
CA ALA A 283 12.25 -18.49 4.05
C ALA A 283 13.71 -18.93 3.86
N SER A 284 13.99 -19.83 2.91
CA SER A 284 15.35 -20.24 2.53
C SER A 284 16.13 -19.17 1.74
N GLY A 285 15.50 -18.02 1.42
CA GLY A 285 16.10 -16.95 0.62
C GLY A 285 16.07 -17.20 -0.88
N ASN A 286 15.30 -18.20 -1.34
CA ASN A 286 15.14 -18.52 -2.75
C ASN A 286 13.87 -17.84 -3.31
N ASP A 287 14.07 -16.73 -4.04
CA ASP A 287 12.98 -15.92 -4.58
C ASP A 287 12.49 -16.36 -5.98
N ILE A 288 12.78 -17.63 -6.39
CA ILE A 288 12.33 -18.18 -7.67
C ILE A 288 11.17 -19.17 -7.47
N CYS A 289 10.31 -19.32 -8.48
CA CYS A 289 9.14 -20.20 -8.38
C CYS A 289 9.27 -21.53 -9.13
N GLN A 290 10.29 -21.70 -9.98
CA GLN A 290 10.52 -22.97 -10.69
C GLN A 290 10.52 -24.21 -9.77
N PRO A 291 11.16 -24.23 -8.56
CA PRO A 291 11.17 -25.39 -7.69
C PRO A 291 9.78 -25.93 -7.30
N TYR A 292 8.76 -25.08 -7.33
CA TYR A 292 7.39 -25.51 -7.11
C TYR A 292 6.93 -26.51 -8.20
N ALA A 293 7.22 -26.24 -9.46
CA ALA A 293 6.84 -27.16 -10.56
C ALA A 293 7.68 -28.45 -10.55
N ASP A 294 8.89 -28.40 -9.99
CA ASP A 294 9.71 -29.59 -9.80
C ASP A 294 9.15 -30.49 -8.71
N GLU A 295 8.56 -29.93 -7.65
CA GLU A 295 7.95 -30.65 -6.53
C GLU A 295 6.53 -31.15 -6.86
N PHE A 296 5.72 -30.33 -7.56
CA PHE A 296 4.33 -30.66 -7.89
C PHE A 296 4.15 -30.91 -9.40
N PRO A 297 4.15 -32.19 -9.84
CA PRO A 297 4.26 -32.54 -11.28
C PRO A 297 3.08 -32.07 -12.16
N ASN A 298 1.90 -31.74 -11.58
CA ASN A 298 0.77 -31.22 -12.33
C ASN A 298 0.89 -29.73 -12.63
N ALA A 299 1.82 -29.06 -11.97
CA ALA A 299 2.10 -27.65 -12.21
C ALA A 299 3.05 -27.49 -13.42
N THR A 300 2.86 -26.41 -14.17
CA THR A 300 3.72 -26.04 -15.30
C THR A 300 4.42 -24.72 -15.00
N PHE A 301 5.73 -24.70 -15.19
CA PHE A 301 6.53 -23.47 -15.09
C PHE A 301 6.67 -22.79 -16.46
N TYR A 302 6.47 -21.48 -16.48
CA TYR A 302 6.60 -20.61 -17.65
C TYR A 302 7.74 -19.60 -17.41
N PRO A 303 8.96 -19.88 -17.91
CA PRO A 303 10.13 -19.07 -17.63
C PRO A 303 10.03 -17.68 -18.28
N GLY A 304 10.30 -16.63 -17.51
CA GLY A 304 10.33 -15.24 -17.98
C GLY A 304 8.96 -14.66 -18.35
N GLU A 305 7.89 -15.41 -18.18
CA GLU A 305 6.53 -14.95 -18.50
C GLU A 305 5.75 -14.50 -17.26
N LYS A 306 4.64 -13.77 -17.49
CA LYS A 306 3.69 -13.33 -16.47
C LYS A 306 2.36 -14.06 -16.60
N PRO A 307 1.58 -14.23 -15.51
CA PRO A 307 0.40 -15.12 -15.50
C PRO A 307 -0.82 -14.57 -16.24
N TRP A 308 -0.76 -13.36 -16.79
CA TRP A 308 -1.93 -12.64 -17.33
C TRP A 308 -2.49 -13.21 -18.62
N GLY A 309 -1.81 -14.16 -19.24
CA GLY A 309 -2.34 -14.94 -20.38
C GLY A 309 -3.25 -16.09 -20.00
N GLN A 310 -3.27 -16.51 -18.73
CA GLN A 310 -4.12 -17.61 -18.27
C GLN A 310 -5.60 -17.20 -18.21
N LYS A 311 -6.48 -18.11 -18.62
CA LYS A 311 -7.93 -17.89 -18.52
C LYS A 311 -8.37 -18.12 -17.07
N VAL A 312 -8.70 -17.03 -16.40
CA VAL A 312 -9.12 -17.01 -14.98
C VAL A 312 -10.30 -16.06 -14.79
N ASP A 313 -11.05 -16.26 -13.72
CA ASP A 313 -12.16 -15.37 -13.34
C ASP A 313 -11.66 -14.07 -12.70
N ILE A 314 -10.56 -14.13 -11.96
CA ILE A 314 -10.05 -13.02 -11.16
C ILE A 314 -8.54 -12.91 -11.34
N ALA A 315 -8.03 -11.70 -11.54
CA ALA A 315 -6.60 -11.41 -11.63
C ALA A 315 -6.17 -10.41 -10.53
N LEU A 316 -5.16 -10.78 -9.74
CA LEU A 316 -4.63 -10.01 -8.61
C LEU A 316 -3.14 -9.72 -8.81
N THR A 317 -2.78 -8.44 -8.97
CA THR A 317 -1.38 -8.04 -9.01
C THR A 317 -0.83 -7.95 -7.59
N CYS A 318 0.06 -8.87 -7.20
CA CYS A 318 0.58 -8.97 -5.83
C CYS A 318 2.10 -8.84 -5.74
N ALA A 319 2.79 -8.52 -6.83
CA ALA A 319 4.25 -8.47 -6.90
C ALA A 319 4.79 -7.03 -6.94
N THR A 320 4.87 -6.45 -8.12
CA THR A 320 5.58 -5.19 -8.34
C THR A 320 4.74 -4.13 -9.03
N GLN A 321 5.23 -2.89 -9.00
CA GLN A 321 4.64 -1.79 -9.73
C GLN A 321 4.70 -2.03 -11.25
N ASN A 322 3.63 -1.63 -11.98
CA ASN A 322 3.53 -1.70 -13.44
C ASN A 322 3.78 -3.10 -14.03
N GLU A 323 3.44 -4.14 -13.29
CA GLU A 323 3.63 -5.52 -13.73
C GLU A 323 2.60 -5.99 -14.77
N LEU A 324 1.42 -5.37 -14.83
CA LEU A 324 0.34 -5.67 -15.77
C LEU A 324 0.21 -4.51 -16.77
N GLY A 325 0.59 -4.76 -18.02
CA GLY A 325 0.58 -3.76 -19.09
C GLY A 325 -0.70 -3.77 -19.93
N GLY A 326 -0.79 -2.83 -20.89
CA GLY A 326 -1.96 -2.70 -21.78
C GLY A 326 -2.24 -3.96 -22.60
N ALA A 327 -1.21 -4.65 -23.11
CA ALA A 327 -1.37 -5.91 -23.84
C ALA A 327 -1.89 -7.05 -22.94
N ASP A 328 -1.53 -7.05 -21.66
CA ASP A 328 -2.02 -8.02 -20.68
C ASP A 328 -3.49 -7.74 -20.34
N ALA A 329 -3.87 -6.46 -20.25
CA ALA A 329 -5.25 -6.05 -20.06
C ALA A 329 -6.13 -6.54 -21.22
N ASP A 330 -5.69 -6.39 -22.46
CA ASP A 330 -6.41 -6.90 -23.66
C ASP A 330 -6.64 -8.42 -23.56
N LYS A 331 -5.63 -9.19 -23.12
CA LYS A 331 -5.74 -10.65 -22.93
C LYS A 331 -6.78 -11.00 -21.85
N LEU A 332 -6.72 -10.34 -20.70
CA LEU A 332 -7.65 -10.58 -19.59
C LEU A 332 -9.11 -10.25 -19.99
N ILE A 333 -9.31 -9.14 -20.67
CA ILE A 333 -10.64 -8.75 -21.20
C ILE A 333 -11.13 -9.78 -22.23
N ALA A 334 -10.29 -10.17 -23.19
CA ALA A 334 -10.64 -11.17 -24.21
C ALA A 334 -10.93 -12.55 -23.63
N ASN A 335 -10.24 -12.93 -22.55
CA ASN A 335 -10.46 -14.19 -21.83
C ASN A 335 -11.74 -14.18 -20.97
N GLY A 336 -12.42 -13.04 -20.84
CA GLY A 336 -13.64 -12.91 -20.05
C GLY A 336 -13.37 -12.88 -18.53
N THR A 337 -12.19 -12.44 -18.09
CA THR A 337 -11.88 -12.24 -16.69
C THR A 337 -12.92 -11.29 -16.07
N LEU A 338 -13.51 -11.68 -14.95
CA LEU A 338 -14.61 -10.94 -14.32
C LEU A 338 -14.12 -9.73 -13.52
N CYS A 339 -13.00 -9.89 -12.82
CA CYS A 339 -12.49 -8.89 -11.89
C CYS A 339 -10.96 -8.81 -11.97
N VAL A 340 -10.45 -7.58 -11.96
CA VAL A 340 -9.00 -7.28 -11.83
C VAL A 340 -8.82 -6.33 -10.66
N ALA A 341 -7.90 -6.63 -9.74
CA ALA A 341 -7.65 -5.79 -8.58
C ALA A 341 -6.15 -5.63 -8.30
N GLU A 342 -5.73 -4.40 -8.04
CA GLU A 342 -4.36 -4.09 -7.66
C GLU A 342 -4.14 -4.35 -6.17
N VAL A 343 -3.42 -5.41 -5.84
CA VAL A 343 -3.02 -5.69 -4.47
C VAL A 343 -1.63 -5.10 -4.17
N SER A 344 -0.75 -5.05 -5.16
CA SER A 344 0.47 -4.25 -5.12
C SER A 344 0.16 -2.75 -5.30
N ASN A 345 1.11 -1.88 -4.96
CA ASN A 345 0.98 -0.46 -5.26
C ASN A 345 1.19 -0.24 -6.77
N MET A 346 0.20 0.35 -7.45
CA MET A 346 0.25 0.62 -8.90
C MET A 346 0.65 -0.62 -9.71
N GLY A 347 0.00 -1.75 -9.50
CA GLY A 347 0.31 -3.02 -10.18
C GLY A 347 0.06 -2.98 -11.69
N CYS A 348 -0.88 -2.14 -12.14
CA CYS A 348 -1.22 -1.94 -13.54
C CYS A 348 -0.57 -0.65 -14.09
N THR A 349 -0.22 -0.66 -15.36
CA THR A 349 0.16 0.57 -16.06
C THR A 349 -1.06 1.46 -16.30
N ALA A 350 -0.87 2.76 -16.50
CA ALA A 350 -1.96 3.69 -16.82
C ALA A 350 -2.77 3.23 -18.04
N GLU A 351 -2.08 2.75 -19.09
CA GLU A 351 -2.74 2.17 -20.28
C GLU A 351 -3.65 0.98 -19.94
N ALA A 352 -3.21 0.08 -19.06
CA ALA A 352 -4.01 -1.06 -18.63
C ALA A 352 -5.26 -0.60 -17.85
N VAL A 353 -5.11 0.36 -16.96
CA VAL A 353 -6.21 0.95 -16.19
C VAL A 353 -7.24 1.58 -17.12
N GLU A 354 -6.80 2.39 -18.08
CA GLU A 354 -7.68 3.01 -19.09
C GLU A 354 -8.49 1.97 -19.87
N LYS A 355 -7.85 0.87 -20.29
CA LYS A 355 -8.52 -0.24 -21.00
C LYS A 355 -9.56 -0.93 -20.12
N PHE A 356 -9.27 -1.21 -18.86
CA PHE A 356 -10.24 -1.82 -17.94
C PHE A 356 -11.44 -0.91 -17.69
N VAL A 357 -11.21 0.38 -17.47
CA VAL A 357 -12.29 1.36 -17.27
C VAL A 357 -13.14 1.51 -18.54
N ALA A 358 -12.52 1.62 -19.73
CA ALA A 358 -13.21 1.72 -21.00
C ALA A 358 -14.05 0.47 -21.33
N ALA A 359 -13.59 -0.71 -20.91
CA ALA A 359 -14.31 -1.97 -21.07
C ALA A 359 -15.40 -2.20 -20.00
N HIS A 360 -15.62 -1.27 -19.08
CA HIS A 360 -16.51 -1.42 -17.91
C HIS A 360 -16.19 -2.70 -17.10
N GLN A 361 -14.91 -3.05 -17.03
CA GLN A 361 -14.42 -4.17 -16.24
C GLN A 361 -14.62 -3.88 -14.75
N LEU A 362 -14.84 -4.92 -13.92
CA LEU A 362 -14.67 -4.77 -12.48
C LEU A 362 -13.16 -4.61 -12.21
N PHE A 363 -12.72 -3.37 -12.15
CA PHE A 363 -11.32 -3.01 -11.84
C PHE A 363 -11.28 -2.12 -10.61
N ALA A 364 -10.35 -2.39 -9.68
CA ALA A 364 -10.14 -1.53 -8.52
C ALA A 364 -8.66 -1.21 -8.27
N PRO A 365 -8.36 0.06 -7.91
CA PRO A 365 -7.00 0.55 -7.75
C PRO A 365 -6.41 0.14 -6.40
N GLY A 366 -5.07 0.07 -6.36
CA GLY A 366 -4.32 -0.35 -5.19
C GLY A 366 -4.64 0.43 -3.92
N LYS A 367 -4.84 1.74 -3.99
CA LYS A 367 -5.14 2.57 -2.80
C LYS A 367 -6.41 2.13 -2.03
N ALA A 368 -7.37 1.52 -2.71
CA ALA A 368 -8.56 0.94 -2.08
C ALA A 368 -8.34 -0.53 -1.71
N VAL A 369 -7.88 -1.34 -2.67
CA VAL A 369 -7.76 -2.79 -2.54
C VAL A 369 -6.71 -3.19 -1.51
N ASN A 370 -5.53 -2.55 -1.52
CA ASN A 370 -4.42 -2.91 -0.62
C ASN A 370 -4.42 -2.15 0.72
N ALA A 371 -5.48 -1.44 1.02
CA ALA A 371 -5.61 -0.69 2.27
C ALA A 371 -5.59 -1.57 3.54
N GLY A 372 -5.77 -2.88 3.40
CA GLY A 372 -5.74 -3.82 4.52
C GLY A 372 -4.48 -3.74 5.37
N GLY A 373 -3.32 -3.55 4.73
CA GLY A 373 -2.05 -3.40 5.44
C GLY A 373 -2.00 -2.16 6.35
N VAL A 374 -2.41 -1.00 5.85
CA VAL A 374 -2.45 0.24 6.65
C VAL A 374 -3.62 0.23 7.64
N ALA A 375 -4.74 -0.38 7.29
CA ALA A 375 -5.85 -0.59 8.22
C ALA A 375 -5.40 -1.38 9.46
N THR A 376 -4.73 -2.51 9.27
CA THR A 376 -4.18 -3.30 10.38
C THR A 376 -3.10 -2.54 11.16
N SER A 377 -2.32 -1.69 10.51
CA SER A 377 -1.43 -0.77 11.22
C SER A 377 -2.18 0.20 12.12
N GLY A 378 -3.31 0.73 11.67
CA GLY A 378 -4.18 1.56 12.51
C GLY A 378 -4.81 0.77 13.67
N LEU A 379 -5.17 -0.49 13.45
CA LEU A 379 -5.63 -1.39 14.51
C LEU A 379 -4.51 -1.68 15.54
N GLU A 380 -3.25 -1.80 15.09
CA GLU A 380 -2.09 -1.90 15.97
C GLU A 380 -1.95 -0.64 16.85
N MET A 381 -2.09 0.55 16.27
CA MET A 381 -2.11 1.81 17.02
C MET A 381 -3.22 1.82 18.08
N THR A 382 -4.41 1.37 17.74
CA THR A 382 -5.54 1.29 18.67
C THR A 382 -5.24 0.33 19.83
N GLN A 383 -4.73 -0.87 19.54
CA GLN A 383 -4.34 -1.85 20.57
C GLN A 383 -3.25 -1.27 21.49
N ASN A 384 -2.27 -0.54 20.93
CA ASN A 384 -1.22 0.11 21.72
C ASN A 384 -1.79 1.20 22.64
N SER A 385 -2.73 2.01 22.16
CA SER A 385 -3.40 3.05 22.94
C SER A 385 -4.20 2.47 24.11
N MET A 386 -4.88 1.36 23.86
CA MET A 386 -5.67 0.63 24.87
C MET A 386 -4.81 -0.22 25.81
N ARG A 387 -3.56 -0.51 25.43
CA ARG A 387 -2.66 -1.48 26.08
C ARG A 387 -3.26 -2.89 26.18
N LEU A 388 -3.96 -3.30 25.15
CA LEU A 388 -4.55 -4.62 24.97
C LEU A 388 -4.11 -5.23 23.66
N ASN A 389 -4.05 -6.56 23.62
CA ASN A 389 -3.85 -7.33 22.39
C ASN A 389 -5.16 -8.00 22.02
N TRP A 390 -5.59 -7.83 20.78
CA TRP A 390 -6.73 -8.55 20.23
C TRP A 390 -6.31 -9.91 19.70
N SER A 391 -7.25 -10.85 19.74
CA SER A 391 -7.13 -12.15 19.09
C SER A 391 -7.06 -12.00 17.56
N GLU A 392 -6.63 -13.04 16.87
CA GLU A 392 -6.61 -13.07 15.41
C GLU A 392 -8.01 -12.81 14.83
N GLN A 393 -9.06 -13.43 15.41
CA GLN A 393 -10.43 -13.24 14.96
C GLN A 393 -10.93 -11.80 15.14
N GLU A 394 -10.61 -11.16 16.27
CA GLU A 394 -11.01 -9.75 16.49
C GLU A 394 -10.35 -8.79 15.50
N VAL A 395 -9.08 -9.05 15.14
CA VAL A 395 -8.38 -8.24 14.13
C VAL A 395 -8.97 -8.50 12.74
N ASP A 396 -9.25 -9.75 12.39
CA ASP A 396 -9.81 -10.12 11.08
C ASP A 396 -11.22 -9.56 10.89
N ASP A 397 -12.07 -9.64 11.89
CA ASP A 397 -13.44 -9.06 11.87
C ASP A 397 -13.40 -7.54 11.64
N LYS A 398 -12.48 -6.83 12.32
CA LYS A 398 -12.30 -5.39 12.14
C LYS A 398 -11.73 -5.06 10.75
N LEU A 399 -10.78 -5.84 10.27
CA LEU A 399 -10.23 -5.69 8.92
C LEU A 399 -11.32 -5.89 7.86
N HIS A 400 -12.14 -6.93 8.01
CA HIS A 400 -13.27 -7.19 7.11
C HIS A 400 -14.24 -6.00 7.08
N TYR A 401 -14.63 -5.48 8.26
CA TYR A 401 -15.49 -4.30 8.38
C TYR A 401 -14.89 -3.07 7.69
N ILE A 402 -13.60 -2.79 7.90
CA ILE A 402 -12.92 -1.65 7.27
C ILE A 402 -12.91 -1.78 5.75
N MET A 403 -12.58 -2.96 5.22
CA MET A 403 -12.53 -3.18 3.77
C MET A 403 -13.93 -3.08 3.13
N HIS A 404 -14.97 -3.55 3.83
CA HIS A 404 -16.35 -3.34 3.41
C HIS A 404 -16.71 -1.85 3.34
N SER A 405 -16.37 -1.09 4.38
CA SER A 405 -16.60 0.36 4.42
C SER A 405 -15.86 1.12 3.33
N ILE A 406 -14.62 0.73 3.01
CA ILE A 406 -13.87 1.29 1.88
C ILE A 406 -14.62 1.03 0.57
N HIS A 407 -15.07 -0.19 0.36
CA HIS A 407 -15.84 -0.56 -0.83
C HIS A 407 -17.12 0.27 -0.97
N GLU A 408 -17.91 0.41 0.10
CA GLU A 408 -19.12 1.25 0.10
C GLU A 408 -18.83 2.70 -0.29
N GLN A 409 -17.73 3.28 0.22
CA GLN A 409 -17.35 4.64 -0.16
C GLN A 409 -16.94 4.73 -1.65
N CYS A 410 -16.23 3.74 -2.16
CA CYS A 410 -15.89 3.69 -3.58
C CYS A 410 -17.13 3.57 -4.46
N VAL A 411 -18.11 2.75 -4.09
CA VAL A 411 -19.39 2.62 -4.79
C VAL A 411 -20.17 3.94 -4.78
N LYS A 412 -20.27 4.57 -3.59
CA LYS A 412 -21.01 5.84 -3.42
C LYS A 412 -20.51 6.94 -4.37
N TYR A 413 -19.20 7.07 -4.55
CA TYR A 413 -18.61 8.13 -5.36
C TYR A 413 -18.23 7.70 -6.78
N GLY A 414 -18.17 6.39 -7.05
CA GLY A 414 -17.77 5.84 -8.34
C GLY A 414 -18.91 5.41 -9.25
N THR A 415 -20.15 5.27 -8.74
CA THR A 415 -21.28 4.82 -9.53
C THR A 415 -21.63 5.85 -10.60
N GLN A 416 -21.62 5.41 -11.85
CA GLN A 416 -21.95 6.21 -13.03
C GLN A 416 -23.47 6.12 -13.34
N PRO A 417 -24.02 7.03 -14.17
CA PRO A 417 -25.44 7.03 -14.53
C PRO A 417 -25.94 5.74 -15.20
N ASP A 418 -25.07 5.01 -15.88
CA ASP A 418 -25.35 3.71 -16.53
C ASP A 418 -25.27 2.52 -15.58
N GLY A 419 -24.94 2.76 -14.29
CA GLY A 419 -24.79 1.72 -13.27
C GLY A 419 -23.39 1.11 -13.18
N TYR A 420 -22.46 1.50 -14.06
CA TYR A 420 -21.05 1.11 -13.91
C TYR A 420 -20.43 1.75 -12.66
N ILE A 421 -19.58 0.99 -11.96
CA ILE A 421 -18.85 1.49 -10.81
C ILE A 421 -17.38 1.70 -11.21
N ASP A 422 -17.01 2.95 -11.37
CA ASP A 422 -15.63 3.37 -11.56
C ASP A 422 -14.94 3.46 -10.19
N TYR A 423 -14.29 2.37 -9.78
CA TYR A 423 -13.59 2.30 -8.49
C TYR A 423 -12.37 3.22 -8.42
N VAL A 424 -11.75 3.58 -9.55
CA VAL A 424 -10.61 4.52 -9.57
C VAL A 424 -11.10 5.90 -9.16
N LYS A 425 -12.15 6.40 -9.83
CA LYS A 425 -12.80 7.66 -9.48
C LYS A 425 -13.37 7.61 -8.06
N GLY A 426 -14.06 6.51 -7.73
CA GLY A 426 -14.67 6.30 -6.41
C GLY A 426 -13.66 6.42 -5.26
N ALA A 427 -12.52 5.76 -5.36
CA ALA A 427 -11.48 5.82 -4.35
C ALA A 427 -10.85 7.22 -4.21
N ASN A 428 -10.53 7.89 -5.34
CA ASN A 428 -9.96 9.22 -5.33
C ASN A 428 -10.91 10.25 -4.71
N VAL A 429 -12.17 10.25 -5.16
CA VAL A 429 -13.18 11.20 -4.66
C VAL A 429 -13.52 10.94 -3.19
N ALA A 430 -13.70 9.68 -2.78
CA ALA A 430 -14.00 9.33 -1.40
C ALA A 430 -12.89 9.81 -0.44
N GLY A 431 -11.62 9.51 -0.77
CA GLY A 431 -10.47 9.96 0.02
C GLY A 431 -10.39 11.48 0.07
N PHE A 432 -10.51 12.15 -1.08
CA PHE A 432 -10.50 13.61 -1.16
C PHE A 432 -11.60 14.27 -0.31
N MET A 433 -12.85 13.85 -0.46
CA MET A 433 -13.98 14.47 0.24
C MET A 433 -13.85 14.34 1.77
N LYS A 434 -13.33 13.22 2.26
CA LYS A 434 -13.11 13.06 3.70
C LYS A 434 -12.05 14.02 4.22
N VAL A 435 -10.92 14.15 3.53
CA VAL A 435 -9.84 15.08 3.90
C VAL A 435 -10.33 16.54 3.77
N ALA A 436 -10.98 16.86 2.65
CA ALA A 436 -11.51 18.20 2.38
C ALA A 436 -12.49 18.66 3.47
N ASN A 437 -13.44 17.83 3.82
CA ASN A 437 -14.43 18.14 4.87
C ASN A 437 -13.77 18.33 6.24
N ALA A 438 -12.76 17.52 6.58
CA ALA A 438 -12.01 17.68 7.82
C ALA A 438 -11.23 18.99 7.83
N MET A 439 -10.52 19.32 6.74
CA MET A 439 -9.79 20.59 6.60
C MET A 439 -10.73 21.82 6.68
N MET A 440 -11.91 21.74 6.07
CA MET A 440 -12.92 22.81 6.14
C MET A 440 -13.47 22.98 7.55
N ALA A 441 -13.76 21.89 8.25
CA ALA A 441 -14.30 21.92 9.61
C ALA A 441 -13.30 22.47 10.64
N GLN A 442 -12.00 22.20 10.43
CA GLN A 442 -10.92 22.65 11.31
C GLN A 442 -10.48 24.11 11.03
N GLY A 443 -10.92 24.68 9.93
CA GLY A 443 -10.60 26.06 9.57
C GLY A 443 -9.26 26.21 8.84
N ILE A 444 -8.64 27.37 8.98
CA ILE A 444 -7.35 27.71 8.36
C ILE A 444 -6.28 27.66 9.45
N VAL A 445 -5.62 26.52 9.53
CA VAL A 445 -4.56 26.22 10.50
C VAL A 445 -3.27 25.87 9.79
#